data_23f647a843676eab4195baa9125a6179
#
_entry.id   23f647a843676eab4195baa9125a6179
#
_cell.length_a   1.000
_cell.length_b   1.000
_cell.length_c   1.000
_cell.angle_alpha   90.00
_cell.angle_beta   90.00
_cell.angle_gamma   90.00
#
_symmetry.space_group_name_H-M   'P 1'
#
loop_
_entity.id
_entity.type
_entity.pdbx_description
1 polymer ?
#
loop_
_entity_poly.entity_id
_entity_poly.type
_entity_poly.pdbx_seq_one_letter_code
_entity_poly.pdbx_strand_id
1 'polypeptide(L)'
;VSDFFTENGRDYLVMDFVTGKDLRQLLKENQGPLAEEDILAWAGQIIDALAYLHRQDPPVLHRDIKPANIKLTLDHRIKLVDFGLVKLMATDDERTITVVQGRGTALYTPLEQYGGDGGHTDVLSDIYALGATFYHLLTDFPPPDAKARFLNPASLPSPRRRNPDLSRHVSDAIEWAMEMHPEERPSSVEAFRQVFFGLQPRPGTRLPAPNPLGLGAALRANWVALLATFLLLIIAIILTIV
;
A
#
# COMPACT_ATOMS: atom_id res chain seq x y z
N VAL A 1 -13.12 -22.57 2.28
CA VAL A 1 -14.48 -22.97 1.86
C VAL A 1 -14.57 -24.46 2.06
N SER A 2 -15.56 -24.91 2.83
CA SER A 2 -15.74 -26.31 3.20
C SER A 2 -16.86 -26.97 2.39
N ASP A 3 -17.80 -26.21 1.86
CA ASP A 3 -18.90 -26.74 1.07
C ASP A 3 -19.57 -25.65 0.22
N PHE A 4 -20.31 -26.10 -0.81
CA PHE A 4 -21.15 -25.25 -1.67
C PHE A 4 -22.40 -26.04 -2.06
N PHE A 5 -23.58 -25.44 -1.91
CA PHE A 5 -24.85 -26.06 -2.31
C PHE A 5 -25.88 -25.03 -2.75
N THR A 6 -26.84 -25.46 -3.55
CA THR A 6 -27.98 -24.65 -3.98
C THR A 6 -29.27 -25.19 -3.32
N GLU A 7 -30.02 -24.32 -2.63
CA GLU A 7 -31.30 -24.65 -2.04
C GLU A 7 -32.32 -23.54 -2.33
N ASN A 8 -33.52 -23.92 -2.77
CA ASN A 8 -34.60 -23.00 -3.11
C ASN A 8 -34.20 -21.90 -4.12
N GLY A 9 -33.32 -22.23 -5.09
CA GLY A 9 -32.84 -21.31 -6.11
C GLY A 9 -31.84 -20.26 -5.58
N ARG A 10 -31.24 -20.50 -4.41
CA ARG A 10 -30.18 -19.69 -3.82
C ARG A 10 -28.94 -20.54 -3.61
N ASP A 11 -27.80 -19.95 -3.92
CA ASP A 11 -26.50 -20.55 -3.72
C ASP A 11 -25.95 -20.23 -2.34
N TYR A 12 -25.44 -21.24 -1.66
CA TYR A 12 -24.84 -21.15 -0.33
C TYR A 12 -23.40 -21.61 -0.36
N LEU A 13 -22.55 -20.80 0.22
CA LEU A 13 -21.14 -21.11 0.41
C LEU A 13 -20.88 -21.32 1.91
N VAL A 14 -20.38 -22.48 2.26
CA VAL A 14 -20.00 -22.80 3.64
C VAL A 14 -18.52 -22.55 3.83
N MET A 15 -18.16 -21.78 4.84
CA MET A 15 -16.77 -21.47 5.14
C MET A 15 -16.54 -21.38 6.65
N ASP A 16 -15.28 -21.51 7.08
CA ASP A 16 -14.91 -21.37 8.46
C ASP A 16 -15.24 -19.95 8.95
N PHE A 17 -15.80 -19.83 10.12
CA PHE A 17 -16.00 -18.55 10.77
C PHE A 17 -14.69 -18.06 11.38
N VAL A 18 -14.18 -16.94 10.90
CA VAL A 18 -12.99 -16.29 11.46
C VAL A 18 -13.39 -15.37 12.60
N THR A 19 -13.01 -15.74 13.82
CA THR A 19 -13.20 -14.91 15.03
C THR A 19 -12.26 -13.70 15.00
N GLY A 20 -12.68 -12.59 15.63
CA GLY A 20 -11.91 -11.34 15.66
C GLY A 20 -12.67 -10.19 15.00
N LYS A 21 -12.04 -9.03 14.91
CA LYS A 21 -12.61 -7.82 14.31
C LYS A 21 -12.03 -7.59 12.93
N ASP A 22 -12.85 -7.08 12.01
CA ASP A 22 -12.31 -6.56 10.75
C ASP A 22 -11.68 -5.17 10.96
N LEU A 23 -10.78 -4.77 10.05
CA LEU A 23 -10.06 -3.49 10.19
C LEU A 23 -10.98 -2.28 10.08
N ARG A 24 -12.14 -2.39 9.43
CA ARG A 24 -13.16 -1.34 9.42
C ARG A 24 -13.79 -1.15 10.79
N GLN A 25 -14.04 -2.25 11.53
CA GLN A 25 -14.53 -2.18 12.91
C GLN A 25 -13.49 -1.53 13.82
N LEU A 26 -12.21 -1.90 13.67
CA LEU A 26 -11.12 -1.31 14.45
C LEU A 26 -10.97 0.20 14.17
N LEU A 27 -11.02 0.61 12.91
CA LEU A 27 -10.98 2.02 12.53
C LEU A 27 -12.14 2.80 13.16
N LYS A 28 -13.36 2.26 13.08
CA LYS A 28 -14.55 2.89 13.67
C LYS A 28 -14.44 3.03 15.19
N GLU A 29 -13.91 2.03 15.88
CA GLU A 29 -13.73 2.05 17.33
C GLU A 29 -12.62 3.02 17.75
N ASN A 30 -11.58 3.19 16.92
CA ASN A 30 -10.48 4.12 17.18
C ASN A 30 -10.90 5.59 17.09
N GLN A 31 -12.01 5.89 16.39
CA GLN A 31 -12.52 7.26 16.19
C GLN A 31 -11.49 8.22 15.56
N GLY A 32 -10.62 7.69 14.71
CA GLY A 32 -9.53 8.41 14.03
C GLY A 32 -8.64 7.43 13.28
N PRO A 33 -7.58 7.92 12.60
CA PRO A 33 -6.66 7.06 11.88
C PRO A 33 -6.00 6.05 12.82
N LEU A 34 -5.77 4.84 12.33
CA LEU A 34 -5.01 3.84 13.07
C LEU A 34 -3.52 4.24 13.13
N ALA A 35 -2.82 3.80 14.18
CA ALA A 35 -1.41 4.08 14.32
C ALA A 35 -0.60 3.43 13.20
N GLU A 36 0.40 4.13 12.67
CA GLU A 36 1.27 3.62 11.60
C GLU A 36 1.97 2.33 12.03
N GLU A 37 2.40 2.24 13.28
CA GLU A 37 3.07 1.06 13.84
C GLU A 37 2.19 -0.19 13.78
N ASP A 38 0.91 -0.08 14.10
CA ASP A 38 -0.06 -1.18 14.01
C ASP A 38 -0.24 -1.62 12.55
N ILE A 39 -0.41 -0.65 11.66
CA ILE A 39 -0.56 -0.93 10.23
C ILE A 39 0.70 -1.59 9.66
N LEU A 40 1.89 -1.15 10.03
CA LEU A 40 3.14 -1.78 9.61
C LEU A 40 3.23 -3.23 10.12
N ALA A 41 2.85 -3.49 11.38
CA ALA A 41 2.83 -4.85 11.94
C ALA A 41 1.88 -5.80 11.19
N TRP A 42 0.72 -5.30 10.76
CA TRP A 42 -0.28 -6.09 10.02
C TRP A 42 0.02 -6.17 8.51
N ALA A 43 0.58 -5.10 7.94
CA ALA A 43 0.91 -5.02 6.51
C ALA A 43 1.85 -6.16 6.08
N GLY A 44 2.82 -6.52 6.91
CA GLY A 44 3.71 -7.66 6.65
C GLY A 44 2.92 -8.93 6.35
N GLN A 45 1.95 -9.26 7.21
CA GLN A 45 1.11 -10.45 7.08
C GLN A 45 0.16 -10.39 5.87
N ILE A 46 -0.40 -9.20 5.59
CA ILE A 46 -1.28 -8.98 4.41
C ILE A 46 -0.49 -9.20 3.13
N ILE A 47 0.69 -8.59 3.04
CA ILE A 47 1.57 -8.68 1.87
C ILE A 47 2.06 -10.13 1.68
N ASP A 48 2.42 -10.86 2.75
CA ASP A 48 2.79 -12.27 2.67
C ASP A 48 1.67 -13.13 2.09
N ALA A 49 0.43 -12.91 2.55
CA ALA A 49 -0.73 -13.62 2.03
C ALA A 49 -0.97 -13.31 0.55
N LEU A 50 -0.91 -12.04 0.13
CA LEU A 50 -1.07 -11.65 -1.27
C LEU A 50 0.06 -12.18 -2.14
N ALA A 51 1.31 -12.12 -1.68
CA ALA A 51 2.46 -12.68 -2.39
C ALA A 51 2.33 -14.20 -2.59
N TYR A 52 1.79 -14.91 -1.60
CA TYR A 52 1.49 -16.34 -1.75
C TYR A 52 0.44 -16.58 -2.84
N LEU A 53 -0.66 -15.83 -2.85
CA LEU A 53 -1.73 -15.95 -3.84
C LEU A 53 -1.24 -15.61 -5.25
N HIS A 54 -0.51 -14.52 -5.39
CA HIS A 54 -0.01 -14.05 -6.68
C HIS A 54 1.07 -14.95 -7.29
N ARG A 55 1.74 -15.80 -6.48
CA ARG A 55 2.73 -16.78 -6.96
C ARG A 55 2.12 -18.12 -7.40
N GLN A 56 0.82 -18.30 -7.26
CA GLN A 56 0.17 -19.51 -7.77
C GLN A 56 0.19 -19.53 -9.31
N ASP A 57 0.04 -20.69 -9.92
CA ASP A 57 -0.05 -20.85 -11.37
C ASP A 57 -1.38 -21.58 -11.72
N PRO A 58 -2.36 -20.88 -12.28
CA PRO A 58 -2.40 -19.43 -12.54
C PRO A 58 -2.50 -18.58 -11.25
N PRO A 59 -2.09 -17.30 -11.29
CA PRO A 59 -2.18 -16.41 -10.14
C PRO A 59 -3.59 -16.31 -9.58
N VAL A 60 -3.71 -16.42 -8.26
CA VAL A 60 -4.97 -16.23 -7.55
C VAL A 60 -5.08 -14.77 -7.11
N LEU A 61 -6.15 -14.10 -7.53
CA LEU A 61 -6.43 -12.71 -7.22
C LEU A 61 -7.50 -12.62 -6.13
N HIS A 62 -7.30 -11.70 -5.18
CA HIS A 62 -8.30 -11.46 -4.12
C HIS A 62 -9.50 -10.66 -4.63
N ARG A 63 -9.26 -9.62 -5.44
CA ARG A 63 -10.25 -8.77 -6.13
C ARG A 63 -11.18 -7.91 -5.27
N ASP A 64 -11.16 -8.07 -3.95
CA ASP A 64 -12.01 -7.29 -3.02
C ASP A 64 -11.26 -6.96 -1.72
N ILE A 65 -10.01 -6.48 -1.86
CA ILE A 65 -9.22 -6.02 -0.71
C ILE A 65 -9.80 -4.71 -0.20
N LYS A 66 -10.24 -4.73 1.07
CA LYS A 66 -10.79 -3.57 1.78
C LYS A 66 -10.76 -3.82 3.28
N PRO A 67 -10.87 -2.79 4.13
CA PRO A 67 -10.82 -2.97 5.59
C PRO A 67 -11.80 -4.01 6.15
N ALA A 68 -12.98 -4.16 5.52
CA ALA A 68 -14.00 -5.13 5.95
C ALA A 68 -13.61 -6.59 5.70
N ASN A 69 -12.74 -6.85 4.73
CA ASN A 69 -12.32 -8.19 4.31
C ASN A 69 -10.95 -8.59 4.89
N ILE A 70 -10.42 -7.80 5.80
CA ILE A 70 -9.17 -8.07 6.52
C ILE A 70 -9.52 -8.19 8.00
N LYS A 71 -9.39 -9.39 8.55
CA LYS A 71 -9.68 -9.66 9.97
C LYS A 71 -8.41 -9.76 10.79
N LEU A 72 -8.43 -9.09 11.95
CA LEU A 72 -7.46 -9.28 13.02
C LEU A 72 -8.06 -10.24 14.04
N THR A 73 -7.46 -11.40 14.20
CA THR A 73 -7.88 -12.43 15.15
C THR A 73 -7.40 -12.09 16.58
N LEU A 74 -7.90 -12.80 17.57
CA LEU A 74 -7.55 -12.57 18.99
C LEU A 74 -6.08 -12.88 19.31
N ASP A 75 -5.43 -13.72 18.50
CA ASP A 75 -4.00 -14.04 18.55
C ASP A 75 -3.14 -13.12 17.66
N HIS A 76 -3.66 -11.93 17.31
CA HIS A 76 -2.99 -10.90 16.50
C HIS A 76 -2.55 -11.37 15.12
N ARG A 77 -3.28 -12.31 14.52
CA ARG A 77 -3.05 -12.76 13.14
C ARG A 77 -4.01 -12.10 12.18
N ILE A 78 -3.49 -11.75 11.02
CA ILE A 78 -4.30 -11.27 9.90
C ILE A 78 -4.85 -12.46 9.12
N LYS A 79 -6.13 -12.36 8.76
CA LYS A 79 -6.81 -13.27 7.84
C LYS A 79 -7.51 -12.45 6.76
N LEU A 80 -7.17 -12.74 5.50
CA LEU A 80 -7.93 -12.26 4.35
C LEU A 80 -9.16 -13.15 4.19
N VAL A 81 -10.33 -12.54 4.05
CA VAL A 81 -11.62 -13.22 3.90
C VAL A 81 -12.35 -12.68 2.67
N ASP A 82 -13.38 -13.42 2.23
CA ASP A 82 -14.26 -13.00 1.13
C ASP A 82 -13.49 -12.71 -0.18
N PHE A 83 -12.63 -13.65 -0.58
CA PHE A 83 -12.05 -13.66 -1.93
C PHE A 83 -13.16 -13.47 -2.94
N GLY A 84 -13.04 -12.55 -3.88
CA GLY A 84 -14.03 -12.12 -4.88
C GLY A 84 -14.84 -13.25 -5.56
N LEU A 85 -15.52 -14.03 -4.76
CA LEU A 85 -16.29 -15.25 -5.09
C LEU A 85 -17.40 -15.00 -6.11
N VAL A 86 -17.84 -13.75 -6.21
CA VAL A 86 -18.93 -13.35 -7.12
C VAL A 86 -18.54 -13.55 -8.61
N LYS A 87 -17.26 -13.58 -8.95
CA LYS A 87 -16.82 -13.82 -10.35
C LYS A 87 -16.63 -15.30 -10.70
N LEU A 88 -16.42 -16.18 -9.72
CA LEU A 88 -16.29 -17.63 -9.98
C LEU A 88 -17.61 -18.31 -10.31
N MET A 89 -18.74 -17.73 -9.89
CA MET A 89 -20.08 -18.28 -10.16
C MET A 89 -20.69 -17.80 -11.49
N ALA A 90 -19.97 -16.96 -12.25
CA ALA A 90 -20.47 -16.31 -13.45
C ALA A 90 -20.01 -16.97 -14.76
N THR A 91 -19.42 -18.17 -14.72
CA THR A 91 -18.78 -18.78 -15.89
C THR A 91 -19.70 -19.52 -16.86
N ASP A 92 -21.00 -19.65 -16.59
CA ASP A 92 -21.90 -20.47 -17.42
C ASP A 92 -23.05 -19.74 -18.15
N ASP A 93 -23.17 -18.43 -18.08
CA ASP A 93 -24.17 -17.71 -18.86
C ASP A 93 -23.62 -16.40 -19.44
N GLU A 94 -23.73 -16.20 -20.75
CA GLU A 94 -23.34 -15.00 -21.53
C GLU A 94 -24.13 -13.73 -21.16
N ARG A 95 -24.64 -13.63 -19.93
CA ARG A 95 -25.35 -12.44 -19.45
C ARG A 95 -24.40 -11.60 -18.61
N THR A 96 -24.17 -10.41 -19.07
CA THR A 96 -23.51 -9.30 -18.40
C THR A 96 -23.87 -9.28 -16.90
N ILE A 97 -23.06 -9.93 -16.07
CA ILE A 97 -23.21 -9.79 -14.62
C ILE A 97 -22.63 -8.44 -14.26
N THR A 98 -23.51 -7.46 -14.21
CA THR A 98 -23.21 -6.23 -13.48
C THR A 98 -22.99 -6.63 -12.05
N VAL A 99 -21.72 -6.79 -11.66
CA VAL A 99 -21.33 -6.98 -10.26
C VAL A 99 -21.93 -5.80 -9.50
N VAL A 100 -22.98 -6.07 -8.72
CA VAL A 100 -23.52 -5.07 -7.79
C VAL A 100 -22.45 -4.87 -6.73
N GLN A 101 -21.44 -4.09 -7.07
CA GLN A 101 -20.48 -3.60 -6.10
C GLN A 101 -21.27 -2.73 -5.11
N GLY A 102 -21.34 -3.16 -3.87
CA GLY A 102 -21.91 -2.31 -2.82
C GLY A 102 -21.18 -0.96 -2.83
N ARG A 103 -21.88 0.15 -2.57
CA ARG A 103 -21.30 1.51 -2.56
C ARG A 103 -19.97 1.61 -1.79
N GLY A 104 -19.76 0.77 -0.77
CA GLY A 104 -18.51 0.73 0.02
C GLY A 104 -17.33 0.07 -0.67
N THR A 105 -17.53 -0.81 -1.65
CA THR A 105 -16.47 -1.51 -2.38
C THR A 105 -15.85 -0.61 -3.46
N ALA A 106 -16.64 0.24 -4.10
CA ALA A 106 -16.19 1.13 -5.18
C ALA A 106 -14.99 2.03 -4.78
N LEU A 107 -14.84 2.36 -3.50
CA LEU A 107 -13.76 3.20 -3.00
C LEU A 107 -12.36 2.53 -3.06
N TYR A 108 -12.32 1.20 -3.14
CA TYR A 108 -11.09 0.41 -3.18
C TYR A 108 -10.86 -0.25 -4.55
N THR A 109 -11.82 -0.09 -5.47
CA THR A 109 -11.80 -0.75 -6.78
C THR A 109 -11.07 0.12 -7.79
N PRO A 110 -10.02 -0.39 -8.47
CA PRO A 110 -9.32 0.33 -9.51
C PRO A 110 -10.16 0.44 -10.79
N LEU A 111 -9.77 1.35 -11.68
CA LEU A 111 -10.56 1.71 -12.86
C LEU A 111 -10.75 0.54 -13.83
N GLU A 112 -9.74 -0.29 -14.01
CA GLU A 112 -9.75 -1.45 -14.90
C GLU A 112 -10.78 -2.53 -14.51
N GLN A 113 -11.22 -2.54 -13.25
CA GLN A 113 -12.26 -3.48 -12.80
C GLN A 113 -13.69 -3.04 -13.17
N TYR A 114 -13.88 -1.80 -13.64
CA TYR A 114 -15.19 -1.32 -14.08
C TYR A 114 -15.48 -1.65 -15.55
N GLY A 115 -14.51 -2.10 -16.33
CA GLY A 115 -14.69 -2.52 -17.71
C GLY A 115 -15.51 -3.82 -17.79
N GLY A 116 -16.56 -3.86 -18.60
CA GLY A 116 -17.27 -5.07 -18.99
C GLY A 116 -16.34 -6.08 -19.68
N ASP A 117 -16.69 -6.64 -20.79
CA ASP A 117 -15.94 -7.65 -21.56
C ASP A 117 -14.42 -7.37 -21.62
N GLY A 118 -13.64 -8.05 -20.78
CA GLY A 118 -12.19 -8.07 -20.85
C GLY A 118 -11.42 -7.09 -19.96
N GLY A 119 -12.02 -6.51 -18.94
CA GLY A 119 -11.26 -5.78 -17.93
C GLY A 119 -10.16 -6.68 -17.36
N HIS A 120 -8.90 -6.37 -17.69
CA HIS A 120 -7.73 -7.14 -17.24
C HIS A 120 -7.50 -6.92 -15.75
N THR A 121 -8.25 -7.67 -14.93
CA THR A 121 -7.96 -7.75 -13.49
C THR A 121 -6.74 -8.63 -13.31
N ASP A 122 -5.67 -8.08 -12.81
CA ASP A 122 -4.42 -8.76 -12.53
C ASP A 122 -3.93 -8.46 -11.10
N VAL A 123 -2.72 -8.88 -10.78
CA VAL A 123 -2.10 -8.62 -9.46
C VAL A 123 -1.99 -7.12 -9.14
N LEU A 124 -1.93 -6.26 -10.15
CA LEU A 124 -1.83 -4.81 -9.97
C LEU A 124 -3.15 -4.20 -9.47
N SER A 125 -4.27 -4.87 -9.73
CA SER A 125 -5.58 -4.48 -9.18
C SER A 125 -5.64 -4.71 -7.67
N ASP A 126 -5.09 -5.82 -7.17
CA ASP A 126 -5.00 -6.08 -5.74
C ASP A 126 -4.05 -5.09 -5.04
N ILE A 127 -2.96 -4.70 -5.72
CA ILE A 127 -2.00 -3.69 -5.20
C ILE A 127 -2.68 -2.32 -5.04
N TYR A 128 -3.50 -1.89 -6.02
CA TYR A 128 -4.28 -0.66 -5.88
C TYR A 128 -5.23 -0.73 -4.68
N ALA A 129 -5.99 -1.82 -4.57
CA ALA A 129 -6.95 -2.01 -3.49
C ALA A 129 -6.27 -2.04 -2.10
N LEU A 130 -5.05 -2.61 -2.02
CA LEU A 130 -4.21 -2.57 -0.82
C LEU A 130 -3.79 -1.14 -0.48
N GLY A 131 -3.31 -0.37 -1.45
CA GLY A 131 -2.98 1.05 -1.28
C GLY A 131 -4.18 1.87 -0.79
N ALA A 132 -5.35 1.69 -1.42
CA ALA A 132 -6.61 2.33 -1.04
C ALA A 132 -7.05 1.95 0.39
N THR A 133 -6.84 0.69 0.77
CA THR A 133 -7.10 0.19 2.12
C THR A 133 -6.22 0.89 3.15
N PHE A 134 -4.90 0.93 2.93
CA PHE A 134 -3.97 1.59 3.84
C PHE A 134 -4.17 3.10 3.88
N TYR A 135 -4.50 3.73 2.75
CA TYR A 135 -4.90 5.14 2.73
C TYR A 135 -6.03 5.39 3.73
N HIS A 136 -7.12 4.61 3.63
CA HIS A 136 -8.28 4.78 4.52
C HIS A 136 -7.93 4.54 6.00
N LEU A 137 -7.22 3.45 6.30
CA LEU A 137 -6.88 3.09 7.68
C LEU A 137 -5.96 4.12 8.35
N LEU A 138 -5.02 4.70 7.60
CA LEU A 138 -4.01 5.64 8.10
C LEU A 138 -4.46 7.10 8.08
N THR A 139 -5.57 7.41 7.39
CA THR A 139 -6.06 8.80 7.29
C THR A 139 -7.44 9.00 7.90
N ASP A 140 -8.18 7.92 8.18
CA ASP A 140 -9.61 7.91 8.54
C ASP A 140 -10.52 8.54 7.47
N PHE A 141 -9.99 8.74 6.25
CA PHE A 141 -10.75 9.23 5.11
C PHE A 141 -10.70 8.18 4.00
N PRO A 142 -11.85 7.64 3.55
CA PRO A 142 -11.85 6.76 2.39
C PRO A 142 -11.41 7.55 1.15
N PRO A 143 -10.61 6.93 0.25
CA PRO A 143 -10.25 7.59 -1.00
C PRO A 143 -11.50 7.80 -1.86
N PRO A 144 -11.52 8.82 -2.73
CA PRO A 144 -12.52 8.91 -3.79
C PRO A 144 -12.45 7.69 -4.70
N ASP A 145 -13.59 7.28 -5.27
CA ASP A 145 -13.62 6.18 -6.23
C ASP A 145 -12.74 6.48 -7.48
N ALA A 146 -12.30 5.42 -8.16
CA ALA A 146 -11.37 5.56 -9.27
C ALA A 146 -11.95 6.37 -10.45
N LYS A 147 -13.27 6.35 -10.68
CA LYS A 147 -13.91 7.17 -11.73
C LYS A 147 -13.85 8.65 -11.39
N ALA A 148 -14.15 9.00 -10.12
CA ALA A 148 -14.04 10.39 -9.65
C ALA A 148 -12.60 10.88 -9.73
N ARG A 149 -11.61 10.03 -9.39
CA ARG A 149 -10.18 10.34 -9.51
C ARG A 149 -9.73 10.52 -10.93
N PHE A 150 -10.21 9.69 -11.86
CA PHE A 150 -9.91 9.82 -13.29
C PHE A 150 -10.37 11.17 -13.84
N LEU A 151 -11.57 11.61 -13.46
CA LEU A 151 -12.11 12.91 -13.87
C LEU A 151 -11.45 14.11 -13.16
N ASN A 152 -10.98 13.91 -11.93
CA ASN A 152 -10.30 14.94 -11.15
C ASN A 152 -9.13 14.33 -10.35
N PRO A 153 -7.93 14.24 -10.94
CA PRO A 153 -6.75 13.68 -10.27
C PRO A 153 -6.40 14.37 -8.94
N ALA A 154 -6.73 15.65 -8.78
CA ALA A 154 -6.50 16.39 -7.53
C ALA A 154 -7.47 16.03 -6.40
N SER A 155 -8.47 15.18 -6.64
CA SER A 155 -9.46 14.78 -5.64
C SER A 155 -8.89 13.88 -4.53
N LEU A 156 -7.75 13.23 -4.75
CA LEU A 156 -7.05 12.42 -3.75
C LEU A 156 -5.88 13.23 -3.16
N PRO A 157 -6.02 13.80 -1.95
CA PRO A 157 -4.89 14.39 -1.24
C PRO A 157 -3.86 13.32 -0.88
N SER A 158 -2.57 13.69 -0.84
CA SER A 158 -1.57 12.74 -0.34
C SER A 158 -1.89 12.31 1.11
N PRO A 159 -1.52 11.08 1.51
CA PRO A 159 -1.76 10.59 2.87
C PRO A 159 -1.25 11.58 3.94
N ARG A 160 -0.06 12.15 3.76
CA ARG A 160 0.54 13.11 4.70
C ARG A 160 -0.17 14.48 4.76
N ARG A 161 -0.98 14.83 3.77
CA ARG A 161 -1.85 16.03 3.88
C ARG A 161 -3.04 15.78 4.81
N ARG A 162 -3.47 14.52 4.96
CA ARG A 162 -4.54 14.13 5.86
C ARG A 162 -4.03 13.78 7.25
N ASN A 163 -2.90 13.07 7.31
CA ASN A 163 -2.22 12.67 8.53
C ASN A 163 -0.73 13.06 8.42
N PRO A 164 -0.32 14.22 8.94
CA PRO A 164 1.07 14.71 8.85
C PRO A 164 2.10 13.84 9.58
N ASP A 165 1.65 13.02 10.54
CA ASP A 165 2.52 12.17 11.36
C ASP A 165 3.02 10.94 10.60
N LEU A 166 2.43 10.63 9.44
CA LEU A 166 2.85 9.50 8.62
C LEU A 166 4.28 9.66 8.11
N SER A 167 5.01 8.56 8.13
CA SER A 167 6.32 8.45 7.51
C SER A 167 6.24 8.73 6.01
N ARG A 168 7.29 9.34 5.47
CA ARG A 168 7.32 9.68 4.05
C ARG A 168 7.23 8.43 3.17
N HIS A 169 7.97 7.38 3.52
CA HIS A 169 8.00 6.13 2.75
C HIS A 169 6.63 5.44 2.71
N VAL A 170 5.86 5.48 3.80
CA VAL A 170 4.48 4.96 3.85
C VAL A 170 3.58 5.75 2.91
N SER A 171 3.63 7.09 2.97
CA SER A 171 2.86 7.95 2.06
C SER A 171 3.25 7.71 0.59
N ASP A 172 4.54 7.70 0.28
CA ASP A 172 5.05 7.50 -1.07
C ASP A 172 4.63 6.13 -1.64
N ALA A 173 4.65 5.08 -0.81
CA ALA A 173 4.23 3.73 -1.22
C ALA A 173 2.73 3.65 -1.51
N ILE A 174 1.89 4.26 -0.65
CA ILE A 174 0.44 4.31 -0.85
C ILE A 174 0.10 5.06 -2.14
N GLU A 175 0.71 6.23 -2.36
CA GLU A 175 0.50 7.00 -3.58
C GLU A 175 0.91 6.19 -4.81
N TRP A 176 2.05 5.48 -4.75
CA TRP A 176 2.53 4.62 -5.84
C TRP A 176 1.60 3.45 -6.12
N ALA A 177 1.10 2.76 -5.09
CA ALA A 177 0.13 1.67 -5.27
C ALA A 177 -1.18 2.15 -5.89
N MET A 178 -1.56 3.40 -5.63
CA MET A 178 -2.80 4.00 -6.09
C MET A 178 -2.66 4.77 -7.41
N GLU A 179 -1.57 4.61 -8.18
CA GLU A 179 -1.48 5.19 -9.53
C GLU A 179 -2.64 4.70 -10.41
N MET A 180 -3.13 5.59 -11.26
CA MET A 180 -4.31 5.30 -12.07
C MET A 180 -4.02 4.26 -13.15
N HIS A 181 -2.85 4.36 -13.80
CA HIS A 181 -2.40 3.40 -14.80
C HIS A 181 -1.74 2.20 -14.12
N PRO A 182 -2.20 0.96 -14.36
CA PRO A 182 -1.64 -0.23 -13.73
C PRO A 182 -0.12 -0.36 -13.88
N GLU A 183 0.41 -0.04 -15.05
CA GLU A 183 1.84 -0.08 -15.37
C GLU A 183 2.71 0.91 -14.58
N GLU A 184 2.11 1.94 -13.97
CA GLU A 184 2.79 2.92 -13.13
C GLU A 184 2.83 2.50 -11.65
N ARG A 185 2.11 1.44 -11.28
CA ARG A 185 2.07 0.88 -9.93
C ARG A 185 3.30 0.00 -9.65
N PRO A 186 3.51 -0.41 -8.37
CA PRO A 186 4.46 -1.48 -8.06
C PRO A 186 4.17 -2.72 -8.90
N SER A 187 5.19 -3.28 -9.56
CA SER A 187 5.04 -4.48 -10.40
C SER A 187 4.67 -5.75 -9.63
N SER A 188 4.79 -5.71 -8.30
CA SER A 188 4.43 -6.80 -7.39
C SER A 188 4.19 -6.28 -5.98
N VAL A 189 3.52 -7.07 -5.15
CA VAL A 189 3.37 -6.74 -3.72
C VAL A 189 4.72 -6.71 -2.99
N GLU A 190 5.73 -7.42 -3.47
CA GLU A 190 7.09 -7.37 -2.93
C GLU A 190 7.78 -6.04 -3.27
N ALA A 191 7.59 -5.50 -4.48
CA ALA A 191 8.07 -4.18 -4.83
C ALA A 191 7.39 -3.09 -3.98
N PHE A 192 6.08 -3.21 -3.74
CA PHE A 192 5.34 -2.36 -2.81
C PHE A 192 5.94 -2.45 -1.39
N ARG A 193 6.19 -3.68 -0.87
CA ARG A 193 6.79 -3.93 0.45
C ARG A 193 8.07 -3.13 0.65
N GLN A 194 8.99 -3.18 -0.33
CA GLN A 194 10.29 -2.53 -0.21
C GLN A 194 10.17 -1.02 0.07
N VAL A 195 9.21 -0.36 -0.57
CA VAL A 195 8.97 1.07 -0.37
C VAL A 195 8.17 1.31 0.90
N PHE A 196 7.12 0.52 1.15
CA PHE A 196 6.22 0.70 2.29
C PHE A 196 6.94 0.58 3.64
N PHE A 197 7.92 -0.32 3.75
CA PHE A 197 8.76 -0.48 4.94
C PHE A 197 10.03 0.40 4.93
N GLY A 198 10.18 1.29 3.95
CA GLY A 198 11.32 2.19 3.87
C GLY A 198 12.65 1.51 3.54
N LEU A 199 12.62 0.28 3.02
CA LEU A 199 13.81 -0.49 2.64
C LEU A 199 14.41 0.03 1.33
N GLN A 200 13.57 0.59 0.45
CA GLN A 200 13.96 1.22 -0.80
C GLN A 200 13.11 2.48 -1.04
N PRO A 201 13.63 3.51 -1.71
CA PRO A 201 12.83 4.64 -2.14
C PRO A 201 11.91 4.24 -3.29
N ARG A 202 10.78 4.93 -3.44
CA ARG A 202 9.90 4.79 -4.62
C ARG A 202 10.73 5.04 -5.90
N PRO A 203 10.64 4.17 -6.93
CA PRO A 203 11.30 4.40 -8.21
C PRO A 203 10.92 5.77 -8.80
N GLY A 204 11.89 6.46 -9.37
CA GLY A 204 11.68 7.81 -9.93
C GLY A 204 11.59 8.95 -8.91
N THR A 205 11.53 8.66 -7.61
CA THR A 205 11.66 9.70 -6.60
C THR A 205 13.11 10.21 -6.60
N ARG A 206 13.33 11.44 -7.05
CA ARG A 206 14.61 12.09 -6.81
C ARG A 206 14.75 12.25 -5.31
N LEU A 207 15.62 11.45 -4.70
CA LEU A 207 16.08 11.76 -3.34
C LEU A 207 16.53 13.22 -3.36
N PRO A 208 16.12 14.07 -2.38
CA PRO A 208 16.72 15.40 -2.28
C PRO A 208 18.22 15.16 -2.28
N ALA A 209 18.91 15.81 -3.23
CA ALA A 209 20.36 15.76 -3.26
C ALA A 209 20.85 16.02 -1.83
N PRO A 210 21.77 15.21 -1.29
CA PRO A 210 22.31 15.46 0.03
C PRO A 210 22.67 16.95 0.03
N ASN A 211 22.04 17.68 0.95
CA ASN A 211 22.22 19.14 1.00
C ASN A 211 23.74 19.36 1.03
N PRO A 212 24.37 19.89 -0.03
CA PRO A 212 25.79 20.06 0.02
C PRO A 212 25.99 20.95 1.24
N LEU A 213 26.55 20.38 2.31
CA LEU A 213 26.91 21.16 3.48
C LEU A 213 27.63 22.36 2.89
N GLY A 214 26.96 23.53 2.93
CA GLY A 214 27.51 24.71 2.28
C GLY A 214 28.96 24.82 2.72
N LEU A 215 29.89 25.17 1.83
CA LEU A 215 31.34 25.17 2.11
C LEU A 215 31.65 25.69 3.52
N GLY A 216 30.89 26.69 3.99
CA GLY A 216 30.96 27.24 5.34
C GLY A 216 30.54 26.29 6.47
N ALA A 217 29.58 25.37 6.23
CA ALA A 217 29.19 24.36 7.23
C ALA A 217 30.20 23.19 7.27
N ALA A 218 30.73 22.79 6.11
CA ALA A 218 31.78 21.80 6.03
C ALA A 218 33.09 22.32 6.68
N LEU A 219 33.46 23.59 6.47
CA LEU A 219 34.57 24.24 7.14
C LEU A 219 34.37 24.33 8.65
N ARG A 220 33.16 24.67 9.14
CA ARG A 220 32.86 24.69 10.58
C ARG A 220 32.90 23.31 11.23
N ALA A 221 32.39 22.28 10.54
CA ALA A 221 32.40 20.91 11.06
C ALA A 221 33.82 20.33 11.16
N ASN A 222 34.77 20.77 10.28
CA ASN A 222 36.13 20.25 10.18
C ASN A 222 37.21 21.26 10.58
N TRP A 223 36.85 22.39 11.22
CA TRP A 223 37.81 23.46 11.49
C TRP A 223 39.00 23.03 12.35
N VAL A 224 38.80 22.09 13.30
CA VAL A 224 39.89 21.55 14.13
C VAL A 224 40.87 20.74 13.29
N ALA A 225 40.37 19.90 12.38
CA ALA A 225 41.24 19.13 11.47
C ALA A 225 42.00 20.04 10.52
N LEU A 226 41.34 21.10 10.01
CA LEU A 226 41.99 22.09 9.13
C LEU A 226 43.07 22.88 9.86
N LEU A 227 42.85 23.27 11.12
CA LEU A 227 43.90 23.91 11.92
C LEU A 227 45.08 22.98 12.23
N ALA A 228 44.80 21.71 12.54
CA ALA A 228 45.85 20.73 12.80
C ALA A 228 46.71 20.48 11.55
N THR A 229 46.11 20.35 10.37
CA THR A 229 46.84 20.19 9.09
C THR A 229 47.64 21.44 8.73
N PHE A 230 47.09 22.63 8.98
CA PHE A 230 47.80 23.89 8.76
C PHE A 230 49.03 24.05 9.69
N LEU A 231 48.89 23.68 10.96
CA LEU A 231 49.97 23.71 11.93
C LEU A 231 51.07 22.73 11.56
N LEU A 232 50.74 21.50 11.13
CA LEU A 232 51.69 20.51 10.66
C LEU A 232 52.42 20.99 9.42
N LEU A 233 51.74 21.68 8.51
CA LEU A 233 52.40 22.26 7.31
C LEU A 233 53.39 23.35 7.68
N ILE A 234 53.08 24.22 8.63
CA ILE A 234 54.02 25.24 9.14
C ILE A 234 55.26 24.59 9.76
N ILE A 235 55.07 23.57 10.62
CA ILE A 235 56.16 22.84 11.24
C ILE A 235 57.05 22.18 10.18
N ALA A 236 56.44 21.55 9.15
CA ALA A 236 57.19 20.94 8.06
C ALA A 236 58.02 21.97 7.28
N ILE A 237 57.45 23.15 7.01
CA ILE A 237 58.18 24.24 6.31
C ILE A 237 59.37 24.73 7.17
N ILE A 238 59.17 24.94 8.46
CA ILE A 238 60.22 25.38 9.37
C ILE A 238 61.36 24.35 9.41
N LEU A 239 61.03 23.05 9.52
CA LEU A 239 62.02 21.97 9.53
C LEU A 239 62.79 21.80 8.20
N THR A 240 62.27 22.31 7.10
CA THR A 240 62.89 22.22 5.77
C THR A 240 63.81 23.41 5.47
N ILE A 241 63.63 24.52 6.22
CA ILE A 241 64.42 25.77 6.00
C ILE A 241 65.55 25.90 7.03
N VAL A 242 65.47 25.16 8.14
CA VAL A 242 66.53 25.06 9.14
C VAL A 242 67.46 23.85 8.85
#